data_cde2e0a517aab040169a1ea83b4b958a
#
_entry.id   cde2e0a517aab040169a1ea83b4b958a
#
_cell.length_a   1.000
_cell.length_b   1.000
_cell.length_c   1.000
_cell.angle_alpha   90.00
_cell.angle_beta   90.00
_cell.angle_gamma   90.00
#
_symmetry.space_group_name_H-M   'P 1'
#
loop_
_entity.id
_entity.type
_entity.pdbx_description
1 polymer ?
#
loop_
_entity_poly.entity_id
_entity_poly.type
_entity_poly.pdbx_seq_one_letter_code
_entity_poly.pdbx_strand_id
1 'polypeptide(L)'
;GCEAILATGDLVQDDPGGYAHFREVFSALGKPVLCIPGNHDLLPEMRAALPDPPFRLDGPVDVGAWRILLLDSTVPGEVGGELSAAELSRLEADLAAAPDRHALVALHHHPVPMGSRWLDAVGLANAAAFFAVLDRHPQVRGVVYGHVHQQHEIERRGVRILATPSTCSQFRPDMQDFAVDDQP
;
A
#
# COMPACT_ATOMS: atom_id res chain seq x y z
N GLY A 1 -14.71 13.73 9.81
CA GLY A 1 -14.22 12.53 10.49
C GLY A 1 -13.62 11.55 9.50
N CYS A 2 -12.88 10.54 9.96
CA CYS A 2 -12.31 9.48 9.11
C CYS A 2 -13.44 8.57 8.60
N GLU A 3 -13.49 8.29 7.30
CA GLU A 3 -14.52 7.43 6.69
C GLU A 3 -14.04 5.99 6.51
N ALA A 4 -12.72 5.78 6.34
CA ALA A 4 -12.08 4.47 6.26
C ALA A 4 -10.64 4.55 6.79
N ILE A 5 -10.08 3.41 7.14
CA ILE A 5 -8.68 3.24 7.55
C ILE A 5 -7.99 2.47 6.43
N LEU A 6 -6.81 2.92 6.03
CA LEU A 6 -5.98 2.23 5.06
C LEU A 6 -4.72 1.70 5.75
N ALA A 7 -4.57 0.38 5.77
CA ALA A 7 -3.40 -0.32 6.28
C ALA A 7 -2.54 -0.76 5.09
N THR A 8 -1.36 -0.17 4.98
CA THR A 8 -0.51 -0.23 3.78
C THR A 8 0.50 -1.37 3.79
N GLY A 9 0.15 -2.49 4.42
CA GLY A 9 0.95 -3.72 4.45
C GLY A 9 1.87 -3.83 5.65
N ASP A 10 2.51 -5.00 5.77
CA ASP A 10 3.32 -5.41 6.93
C ASP A 10 2.51 -5.30 8.23
N LEU A 11 1.29 -5.91 8.21
CA LEU A 11 0.42 -5.95 9.38
C LEU A 11 1.01 -6.82 10.48
N VAL A 12 1.89 -7.73 10.11
CA VAL A 12 2.68 -8.60 11.00
C VAL A 12 4.14 -8.65 10.52
N GLN A 13 5.02 -9.15 11.37
CA GLN A 13 6.42 -9.42 11.05
C GLN A 13 6.62 -10.95 10.98
N ASP A 14 6.21 -11.58 9.88
CA ASP A 14 6.34 -13.01 9.62
C ASP A 14 5.68 -13.92 10.68
N ASP A 15 4.84 -13.36 11.57
CA ASP A 15 4.13 -14.09 12.62
C ASP A 15 2.60 -14.00 12.41
N PRO A 16 1.94 -15.11 12.01
CA PRO A 16 0.50 -15.09 11.77
C PRO A 16 -0.33 -14.82 13.04
N GLY A 17 0.24 -15.01 14.24
CA GLY A 17 -0.42 -14.67 15.50
C GLY A 17 -0.74 -13.19 15.64
N GLY A 18 0.02 -12.33 14.99
CA GLY A 18 -0.20 -10.89 14.98
C GLY A 18 -1.54 -10.46 14.38
N TYR A 19 -2.07 -11.20 13.41
CA TYR A 19 -3.37 -10.85 12.79
C TYR A 19 -4.54 -10.88 13.77
N ALA A 20 -4.49 -11.72 14.81
CA ALA A 20 -5.53 -11.74 15.83
C ALA A 20 -5.58 -10.41 16.59
N HIS A 21 -4.42 -9.86 16.95
CA HIS A 21 -4.32 -8.55 17.61
C HIS A 21 -4.73 -7.41 16.68
N PHE A 22 -4.27 -7.45 15.42
CA PHE A 22 -4.70 -6.48 14.42
C PHE A 22 -6.22 -6.45 14.28
N ARG A 23 -6.83 -7.63 14.14
CA ARG A 23 -8.29 -7.78 14.05
C ARG A 23 -9.00 -7.21 15.28
N GLU A 24 -8.55 -7.54 16.49
CA GLU A 24 -9.13 -7.05 17.74
C GLU A 24 -9.14 -5.52 17.81
N VAL A 25 -7.96 -4.90 17.58
CA VAL A 25 -7.79 -3.45 17.67
C VAL A 25 -8.62 -2.72 16.61
N PHE A 26 -8.50 -3.14 15.35
CA PHE A 26 -9.13 -2.40 14.26
C PHE A 26 -10.64 -2.65 14.14
N SER A 27 -11.15 -3.81 14.55
CA SER A 27 -12.61 -4.05 14.61
C SER A 27 -13.32 -3.11 15.59
N ALA A 28 -12.65 -2.73 16.67
CA ALA A 28 -13.21 -1.86 17.69
C ALA A 28 -13.40 -0.40 17.21
N LEU A 29 -12.77 0.00 16.12
CA LEU A 29 -12.83 1.37 15.61
C LEU A 29 -14.12 1.68 14.84
N GLY A 30 -14.91 0.68 14.48
CA GLY A 30 -16.21 0.84 13.83
C GLY A 30 -16.12 1.52 12.44
N LYS A 31 -15.01 1.31 11.73
CA LYS A 31 -14.74 1.85 10.40
C LYS A 31 -14.32 0.73 9.45
N PRO A 32 -14.60 0.86 8.15
CA PRO A 32 -13.97 -0.02 7.15
C PRO A 32 -12.45 0.06 7.25
N VAL A 33 -11.79 -1.10 7.23
CA VAL A 33 -10.32 -1.23 7.25
C VAL A 33 -9.89 -1.86 5.94
N LEU A 34 -9.24 -1.07 5.11
CA LEU A 34 -8.75 -1.46 3.79
C LEU A 34 -7.30 -1.89 3.95
N CYS A 35 -7.02 -3.16 3.74
CA CYS A 35 -5.71 -3.75 3.97
C CYS A 35 -5.10 -4.22 2.65
N ILE A 36 -3.83 -3.91 2.44
CA ILE A 36 -3.01 -4.52 1.39
C ILE A 36 -1.91 -5.36 2.04
N PRO A 37 -1.42 -6.42 1.39
CA PRO A 37 -0.30 -7.18 1.93
C PRO A 37 1.02 -6.43 1.72
N GLY A 38 1.96 -6.59 2.67
CA GLY A 38 3.36 -6.26 2.53
C GLY A 38 4.23 -7.51 2.45
N ASN A 39 5.55 -7.33 2.35
CA ASN A 39 6.49 -8.45 2.18
C ASN A 39 6.65 -9.31 3.44
N HIS A 40 6.29 -8.81 4.61
CA HIS A 40 6.25 -9.58 5.86
C HIS A 40 4.89 -10.22 6.14
N ASP A 41 3.87 -9.93 5.33
CA ASP A 41 2.57 -10.54 5.49
C ASP A 41 2.52 -11.95 4.87
N LEU A 42 1.82 -12.84 5.56
CA LEU A 42 1.53 -14.19 5.11
C LEU A 42 0.12 -14.17 4.49
N LEU A 43 0.02 -13.98 3.19
CA LEU A 43 -1.24 -13.69 2.51
C LEU A 43 -2.36 -14.71 2.75
N PRO A 44 -2.12 -16.03 2.75
CA PRO A 44 -3.14 -17.02 3.10
C PRO A 44 -3.67 -16.85 4.52
N GLU A 45 -2.79 -16.64 5.49
CA GLU A 45 -3.10 -16.45 6.90
C GLU A 45 -3.81 -15.11 7.15
N MET A 46 -3.36 -14.05 6.48
CA MET A 46 -4.01 -12.74 6.48
C MET A 46 -5.46 -12.84 5.99
N ARG A 47 -5.70 -13.53 4.87
CA ARG A 47 -7.06 -13.78 4.34
C ARG A 47 -7.91 -14.61 5.29
N ALA A 48 -7.33 -15.62 5.93
CA ALA A 48 -8.04 -16.45 6.90
C ALA A 48 -8.38 -15.70 8.19
N ALA A 49 -7.52 -14.79 8.64
CA ALA A 49 -7.72 -14.01 9.86
C ALA A 49 -8.68 -12.82 9.68
N LEU A 50 -8.73 -12.23 8.47
CA LEU A 50 -9.48 -11.01 8.15
C LEU A 50 -10.51 -11.26 7.02
N PRO A 51 -11.40 -12.29 7.13
CA PRO A 51 -12.24 -12.72 6.00
C PRO A 51 -13.44 -11.80 5.73
N ASP A 52 -13.88 -11.05 6.75
CA ASP A 52 -15.18 -10.37 6.77
C ASP A 52 -15.05 -8.89 7.18
N PRO A 53 -16.09 -8.08 6.93
CA PRO A 53 -16.13 -6.72 7.43
C PRO A 53 -15.82 -6.65 8.95
N PRO A 54 -15.09 -5.58 9.38
CA PRO A 54 -14.85 -4.34 8.65
C PRO A 54 -13.66 -4.39 7.66
N PHE A 55 -13.01 -5.56 7.48
CA PHE A 55 -11.79 -5.71 6.66
C PHE A 55 -12.11 -5.91 5.17
N ARG A 56 -11.28 -5.32 4.32
CA ARG A 56 -11.28 -5.51 2.87
C ARG A 56 -9.82 -5.65 2.42
N LEU A 57 -9.52 -6.75 1.72
CA LEU A 57 -8.16 -7.11 1.30
C LEU A 57 -7.94 -7.03 -0.21
N ASP A 58 -8.97 -6.77 -0.97
CA ASP A 58 -8.90 -6.71 -2.43
C ASP A 58 -10.02 -5.86 -3.03
N GLY A 59 -9.94 -5.68 -4.35
CA GLY A 59 -10.92 -4.99 -5.17
C GLY A 59 -10.92 -3.47 -5.01
N PRO A 60 -11.73 -2.80 -5.82
CA PRO A 60 -12.02 -1.41 -5.63
C PRO A 60 -13.03 -1.22 -4.48
N VAL A 61 -12.81 -0.20 -3.66
CA VAL A 61 -13.71 0.22 -2.59
C VAL A 61 -14.12 1.66 -2.80
N ASP A 62 -15.42 1.90 -2.95
CA ASP A 62 -15.95 3.25 -3.13
C ASP A 62 -16.27 3.88 -1.77
N VAL A 63 -15.69 5.06 -1.51
CA VAL A 63 -15.88 5.87 -0.31
C VAL A 63 -16.19 7.31 -0.74
N GLY A 64 -17.43 7.73 -0.60
CA GLY A 64 -17.89 9.03 -1.08
C GLY A 64 -17.64 9.19 -2.59
N ALA A 65 -16.91 10.24 -2.99
CA ALA A 65 -16.53 10.50 -4.38
C ALA A 65 -15.25 9.77 -4.82
N TRP A 66 -14.64 8.98 -3.92
CA TRP A 66 -13.38 8.31 -4.16
C TRP A 66 -13.59 6.83 -4.46
N ARG A 67 -12.75 6.31 -5.35
CA ARG A 67 -12.49 4.88 -5.55
C ARG A 67 -11.10 4.56 -5.06
N ILE A 68 -11.00 3.68 -4.08
CA ILE A 68 -9.73 3.22 -3.51
C ILE A 68 -9.42 1.85 -4.12
N LEU A 69 -8.24 1.72 -4.71
CA LEU A 69 -7.77 0.53 -5.41
C LEU A 69 -6.67 -0.12 -4.58
N LEU A 70 -6.92 -1.34 -4.14
CA LEU A 70 -6.01 -2.11 -3.28
C LEU A 70 -5.20 -3.06 -4.16
N LEU A 71 -3.88 -2.87 -4.25
CA LEU A 71 -2.98 -3.67 -5.08
C LEU A 71 -2.08 -4.56 -4.22
N ASP A 72 -1.91 -5.79 -4.69
CA ASP A 72 -0.90 -6.70 -4.17
C ASP A 72 0.39 -6.54 -4.99
N SER A 73 1.41 -5.99 -4.37
CA SER A 73 2.75 -5.83 -4.95
C SER A 73 3.77 -6.82 -4.39
N THR A 74 3.32 -7.82 -3.63
CA THR A 74 4.23 -8.80 -3.03
C THR A 74 4.71 -9.83 -4.05
N VAL A 75 5.96 -10.27 -3.88
CA VAL A 75 6.55 -11.37 -4.62
C VAL A 75 6.96 -12.44 -3.60
N PRO A 76 6.43 -13.67 -3.70
CA PRO A 76 6.72 -14.70 -2.70
C PRO A 76 8.22 -14.93 -2.48
N GLY A 77 8.68 -14.76 -1.23
CA GLY A 77 10.08 -14.96 -0.84
C GLY A 77 11.01 -13.78 -1.14
N GLU A 78 10.50 -12.67 -1.67
CA GLU A 78 11.29 -11.47 -1.96
C GLU A 78 10.91 -10.31 -1.02
N VAL A 79 11.88 -9.45 -0.73
CA VAL A 79 11.66 -8.22 0.04
C VAL A 79 11.17 -7.08 -0.86
N GLY A 80 11.61 -7.07 -2.12
CA GLY A 80 11.15 -6.11 -3.12
C GLY A 80 9.83 -6.52 -3.75
N GLY A 81 9.17 -5.58 -4.42
CA GLY A 81 7.84 -5.78 -4.99
C GLY A 81 7.78 -5.74 -6.51
N GLU A 82 6.75 -6.37 -7.05
CA GLU A 82 6.37 -6.30 -8.46
C GLU A 82 4.86 -6.46 -8.61
N LEU A 83 4.23 -5.65 -9.42
CA LEU A 83 2.84 -5.87 -9.81
C LEU A 83 2.79 -6.90 -10.94
N SER A 84 2.09 -8.00 -10.72
CA SER A 84 1.88 -9.00 -11.76
C SER A 84 1.14 -8.40 -12.98
N ALA A 85 1.25 -9.04 -14.13
CA ALA A 85 0.49 -8.64 -15.32
C ALA A 85 -1.03 -8.65 -15.06
N ALA A 86 -1.51 -9.57 -14.21
CA ALA A 86 -2.90 -9.64 -13.80
C ALA A 86 -3.31 -8.44 -12.94
N GLU A 87 -2.45 -8.03 -11.97
CA GLU A 87 -2.69 -6.84 -11.15
C GLU A 87 -2.70 -5.55 -11.99
N LEU A 88 -1.76 -5.38 -12.90
CA LEU A 88 -1.75 -4.22 -13.81
C LEU A 88 -3.01 -4.18 -14.70
N SER A 89 -3.45 -5.34 -15.21
CA SER A 89 -4.68 -5.43 -16.02
C SER A 89 -5.93 -5.14 -15.19
N ARG A 90 -5.97 -5.60 -13.93
CA ARG A 90 -7.06 -5.32 -13.00
C ARG A 90 -7.11 -3.83 -12.65
N LEU A 91 -5.96 -3.22 -12.35
CA LEU A 91 -5.85 -1.78 -12.10
C LEU A 91 -6.41 -0.96 -13.27
N GLU A 92 -6.02 -1.29 -14.51
CA GLU A 92 -6.53 -0.65 -15.73
C GLU A 92 -8.06 -0.77 -15.83
N ALA A 93 -8.58 -1.98 -15.65
CA ALA A 93 -10.02 -2.25 -15.75
C ALA A 93 -10.82 -1.50 -14.65
N ASP A 94 -10.32 -1.51 -13.41
CA ASP A 94 -10.98 -0.85 -12.29
C ASP A 94 -11.01 0.68 -12.44
N LEU A 95 -9.94 1.27 -12.98
CA LEU A 95 -9.88 2.69 -13.31
C LEU A 95 -10.83 3.03 -14.47
N ALA A 96 -10.82 2.23 -15.54
CA ALA A 96 -11.70 2.44 -16.69
C ALA A 96 -13.19 2.34 -16.32
N ALA A 97 -13.53 1.50 -15.34
CA ALA A 97 -14.90 1.30 -14.88
C ALA A 97 -15.49 2.49 -14.10
N ALA A 98 -14.68 3.46 -13.67
CA ALA A 98 -15.15 4.61 -12.88
C ALA A 98 -14.41 5.92 -13.24
N PRO A 99 -14.56 6.40 -14.49
CA PRO A 99 -13.84 7.58 -14.96
C PRO A 99 -14.23 8.87 -14.23
N ASP A 100 -15.43 8.92 -13.66
CA ASP A 100 -15.98 10.10 -12.98
C ASP A 100 -15.67 10.16 -11.48
N ARG A 101 -14.97 9.15 -10.92
CA ARG A 101 -14.57 9.13 -9.51
C ARG A 101 -13.10 9.51 -9.35
N HIS A 102 -12.78 10.22 -8.29
CA HIS A 102 -11.37 10.36 -7.89
C HIS A 102 -10.81 8.99 -7.50
N ALA A 103 -9.64 8.65 -8.01
CA ALA A 103 -8.99 7.40 -7.68
C ALA A 103 -7.80 7.61 -6.73
N LEU A 104 -7.74 6.78 -5.69
CA LEU A 104 -6.61 6.60 -4.80
C LEU A 104 -6.09 5.17 -4.96
N VAL A 105 -4.83 5.01 -5.32
CA VAL A 105 -4.22 3.70 -5.50
C VAL A 105 -3.32 3.39 -4.31
N ALA A 106 -3.50 2.23 -3.70
CA ALA A 106 -2.72 1.77 -2.56
C ALA A 106 -1.92 0.52 -2.94
N LEU A 107 -0.62 0.54 -2.65
CA LEU A 107 0.29 -0.60 -2.79
C LEU A 107 1.32 -0.56 -1.66
N HIS A 108 1.99 -1.69 -1.37
CA HIS A 108 2.96 -1.70 -0.27
C HIS A 108 4.31 -1.11 -0.69
N HIS A 109 4.89 -1.62 -1.78
CA HIS A 109 6.23 -1.23 -2.21
C HIS A 109 6.24 0.14 -2.89
N HIS A 110 7.21 0.98 -2.53
CA HIS A 110 7.34 2.34 -3.05
C HIS A 110 7.64 2.35 -4.56
N PRO A 111 6.86 3.12 -5.34
CA PRO A 111 7.03 3.19 -6.79
C PRO A 111 8.00 4.30 -7.25
N VAL A 112 8.61 5.02 -6.30
CA VAL A 112 9.50 6.16 -6.55
C VAL A 112 10.78 6.02 -5.73
N PRO A 113 11.92 6.53 -6.21
CA PRO A 113 13.17 6.49 -5.44
C PRO A 113 13.04 7.25 -4.11
N MET A 114 13.62 6.67 -3.07
CA MET A 114 13.74 7.28 -1.75
C MET A 114 15.09 7.99 -1.54
N GLY A 115 16.02 7.88 -2.52
CA GLY A 115 17.37 8.40 -2.39
C GLY A 115 18.26 7.61 -1.44
N SER A 116 17.83 6.41 -1.09
CA SER A 116 18.48 5.49 -0.17
C SER A 116 18.78 4.18 -0.90
N ARG A 117 20.06 3.86 -1.11
CA ARG A 117 20.47 2.71 -1.92
C ARG A 117 19.82 1.39 -1.48
N TRP A 118 19.73 1.16 -0.16
CA TRP A 118 19.15 -0.08 0.35
C TRP A 118 17.64 -0.13 0.18
N LEU A 119 16.91 0.99 0.38
CA LEU A 119 15.48 1.08 0.12
C LEU A 119 15.18 0.98 -1.39
N ASP A 120 15.92 1.73 -2.20
CA ASP A 120 15.71 1.75 -3.66
C ASP A 120 15.95 0.38 -4.31
N ALA A 121 16.72 -0.50 -3.64
CA ALA A 121 16.93 -1.88 -4.08
C ALA A 121 15.72 -2.81 -3.84
N VAL A 122 14.78 -2.42 -2.98
CA VAL A 122 13.61 -3.21 -2.56
C VAL A 122 12.26 -2.53 -2.86
N GLY A 123 12.27 -1.53 -3.73
CA GLY A 123 11.05 -0.85 -4.19
C GLY A 123 10.24 -1.67 -5.20
N LEU A 124 9.32 -1.02 -5.88
CA LEU A 124 8.50 -1.61 -6.93
C LEU A 124 9.32 -1.77 -8.21
N ALA A 125 9.71 -3.00 -8.56
CA ALA A 125 10.60 -3.29 -9.70
C ALA A 125 10.05 -2.80 -11.05
N ASN A 126 8.74 -2.91 -11.26
CA ASN A 126 8.08 -2.50 -12.49
C ASN A 126 7.29 -1.18 -12.37
N ALA A 127 7.81 -0.23 -11.59
CA ALA A 127 7.18 1.09 -11.39
C ALA A 127 6.86 1.82 -12.71
N ALA A 128 7.69 1.64 -13.75
CA ALA A 128 7.42 2.22 -15.06
C ALA A 128 6.11 1.70 -15.68
N ALA A 129 5.83 0.40 -15.58
CA ALA A 129 4.58 -0.20 -16.06
C ALA A 129 3.37 0.28 -15.24
N PHE A 130 3.53 0.38 -13.91
CA PHE A 130 2.53 0.94 -13.01
C PHE A 130 2.16 2.37 -13.41
N PHE A 131 3.14 3.25 -13.55
CA PHE A 131 2.89 4.64 -13.95
C PHE A 131 2.33 4.76 -15.36
N ALA A 132 2.70 3.87 -16.28
CA ALA A 132 2.12 3.85 -17.62
C ALA A 132 0.60 3.56 -17.60
N VAL A 133 0.12 2.78 -16.63
CA VAL A 133 -1.33 2.62 -16.40
C VAL A 133 -1.91 3.93 -15.87
N LEU A 134 -1.37 4.49 -14.79
CA LEU A 134 -1.92 5.69 -14.14
C LEU A 134 -1.97 6.90 -15.10
N ASP A 135 -0.97 7.06 -15.95
CA ASP A 135 -0.85 8.19 -16.89
C ASP A 135 -1.99 8.23 -17.94
N ARG A 136 -2.73 7.14 -18.13
CA ARG A 136 -3.91 7.07 -19.01
C ARG A 136 -5.21 7.46 -18.30
N HIS A 137 -5.18 7.60 -16.98
CA HIS A 137 -6.37 7.78 -16.15
C HIS A 137 -6.31 9.09 -15.34
N PRO A 138 -6.79 10.21 -15.90
CA PRO A 138 -6.69 11.54 -15.28
C PRO A 138 -7.46 11.68 -13.96
N GLN A 139 -8.38 10.75 -13.64
CA GLN A 139 -9.09 10.72 -12.36
C GLN A 139 -8.21 10.24 -11.19
N VAL A 140 -7.03 9.68 -11.43
CA VAL A 140 -6.08 9.31 -10.37
C VAL A 140 -5.56 10.58 -9.72
N ARG A 141 -5.75 10.71 -8.40
CA ARG A 141 -5.36 11.88 -7.60
C ARG A 141 -4.26 11.56 -6.60
N GLY A 142 -4.13 10.30 -6.21
CA GLY A 142 -3.14 9.90 -5.24
C GLY A 142 -2.70 8.46 -5.37
N VAL A 143 -1.47 8.23 -4.90
CA VAL A 143 -0.89 6.92 -4.64
C VAL A 143 -0.42 6.92 -3.19
N VAL A 144 -0.77 5.88 -2.43
CA VAL A 144 -0.30 5.70 -1.05
C VAL A 144 0.45 4.39 -0.94
N TYR A 145 1.59 4.42 -0.25
CA TYR A 145 2.41 3.23 -0.06
C TYR A 145 2.97 3.14 1.36
N GLY A 146 3.38 1.94 1.76
CA GLY A 146 4.04 1.63 3.02
C GLY A 146 5.54 1.38 2.83
N HIS A 147 6.07 0.33 3.49
CA HIS A 147 7.39 -0.25 3.30
C HIS A 147 8.59 0.60 3.73
N VAL A 148 8.57 1.89 3.49
CA VAL A 148 9.72 2.79 3.69
C VAL A 148 9.86 3.30 5.13
N HIS A 149 8.83 3.14 5.96
CA HIS A 149 8.80 3.60 7.36
C HIS A 149 9.23 5.07 7.52
N GLN A 150 8.84 5.92 6.57
CA GLN A 150 9.16 7.35 6.55
C GLN A 150 7.97 8.14 6.04
N GLN A 151 7.84 9.38 6.49
CA GLN A 151 6.99 10.34 5.81
C GLN A 151 7.67 10.75 4.50
N HIS A 152 6.98 10.54 3.38
CA HIS A 152 7.45 10.96 2.08
C HIS A 152 6.30 11.48 1.25
N GLU A 153 6.50 12.59 0.57
CA GLU A 153 5.49 13.18 -0.32
C GLU A 153 6.16 13.80 -1.54
N ILE A 154 5.72 13.38 -2.70
CA ILE A 154 6.08 14.02 -3.97
C ILE A 154 4.84 14.17 -4.84
N GLU A 155 4.92 15.01 -5.85
CA GLU A 155 3.92 15.13 -6.90
C GLU A 155 4.50 14.69 -8.25
N ARG A 156 3.77 13.85 -8.96
CA ARG A 156 4.11 13.43 -10.32
C ARG A 156 2.90 13.65 -11.22
N ARG A 157 3.01 14.58 -12.18
CA ARG A 157 1.95 14.89 -13.18
C ARG A 157 0.58 15.18 -12.54
N GLY A 158 0.56 15.89 -11.42
CA GLY A 158 -0.68 16.22 -10.69
C GLY A 158 -1.20 15.10 -9.79
N VAL A 159 -0.50 13.96 -9.68
CA VAL A 159 -0.80 12.86 -8.76
C VAL A 159 0.09 12.99 -7.53
N ARG A 160 -0.51 13.07 -6.34
CA ARG A 160 0.24 13.04 -5.07
C ARG A 160 0.65 11.61 -4.76
N ILE A 161 1.92 11.40 -4.45
CA ILE A 161 2.50 10.10 -4.11
C ILE A 161 3.01 10.19 -2.68
N LEU A 162 2.44 9.40 -1.79
CA LEU A 162 2.52 9.59 -0.34
C LEU A 162 2.94 8.30 0.35
N ALA A 163 3.87 8.42 1.30
CA ALA A 163 4.10 7.41 2.34
C ALA A 163 3.84 8.01 3.71
N THR A 164 3.37 7.17 4.63
CA THR A 164 3.20 7.52 6.03
C THR A 164 4.32 6.91 6.86
N PRO A 165 4.68 7.53 8.00
CA PRO A 165 5.50 6.87 9.00
C PRO A 165 4.90 5.53 9.43
N SER A 166 5.75 4.59 9.82
CA SER A 166 5.30 3.32 10.39
C SER A 166 4.66 3.55 11.76
N THR A 167 3.74 2.67 12.16
CA THR A 167 3.19 2.62 13.51
C THR A 167 4.11 1.87 14.49
N CYS A 168 5.25 1.36 14.01
CA CYS A 168 6.26 0.64 14.79
C CYS A 168 7.54 1.46 14.88
N SER A 169 8.55 1.14 14.06
CA SER A 169 9.84 1.84 14.02
C SER A 169 9.97 2.65 12.73
N GLN A 170 10.73 3.72 12.77
CA GLN A 170 11.04 4.51 11.59
C GLN A 170 12.42 4.13 11.03
N PHE A 171 12.56 4.22 9.71
CA PHE A 171 13.88 4.14 9.09
C PHE A 171 14.46 5.54 8.98
N ARG A 172 15.78 5.67 9.27
CA ARG A 172 16.45 6.96 9.20
C ARG A 172 16.55 7.42 7.74
N PRO A 173 16.05 8.62 7.41
CA PRO A 173 16.14 9.17 6.07
C PRO A 173 17.58 9.36 5.60
N ASP A 174 17.78 9.36 4.28
CA ASP A 174 19.04 9.66 3.58
C ASP A 174 20.20 8.69 3.88
N MET A 175 19.93 7.56 4.54
CA MET A 175 20.94 6.55 4.82
C MET A 175 21.11 5.60 3.65
N GLN A 176 22.38 5.37 3.25
CA GLN A 176 22.68 4.47 2.12
C GLN A 176 22.63 2.98 2.52
N ASP A 177 22.75 2.68 3.79
CA ASP A 177 22.63 1.35 4.39
C ASP A 177 21.51 1.39 5.45
N PHE A 178 20.96 0.22 5.79
CA PHE A 178 19.88 0.11 6.77
C PHE A 178 20.20 0.80 8.09
N ALA A 179 19.31 1.68 8.52
CA ALA A 179 19.42 2.35 9.82
C ALA A 179 18.02 2.69 10.35
N VAL A 180 17.81 2.38 11.62
CA VAL A 180 16.58 2.74 12.34
C VAL A 180 16.74 4.15 12.91
N ASP A 181 15.66 4.92 12.91
CA ASP A 181 15.63 6.22 13.59
C ASP A 181 15.23 6.01 15.05
N ASP A 182 16.05 6.54 15.97
CA ASP A 182 15.78 6.50 17.41
C ASP A 182 14.80 7.60 17.86
N GLN A 183 14.40 8.50 16.93
CA GLN A 183 13.39 9.52 17.18
C GLN A 183 11.99 8.96 16.90
N PRO A 184 11.03 9.16 17.81
CA PRO A 184 9.66 8.71 17.62
C PRO A 184 8.91 9.50 16.53
#